data_84ce0cfbf121ab4619b31694df317f9a
#
_entry.id   84ce0cfbf121ab4619b31694df317f9a
#
_cell.length_a   1.000
_cell.length_b   1.000
_cell.length_c   1.000
_cell.angle_alpha   90.00
_cell.angle_beta   90.00
_cell.angle_gamma   90.00
#
_symmetry.space_group_name_H-M   'P 1'
#
loop_
_entity.id
_entity.type
_entity.pdbx_description
1 polymer ?
#
loop_
_entity_poly.entity_id
_entity_poly.type
_entity_poly.pdbx_seq_one_letter_code
_entity_poly.pdbx_strand_id
1 'polypeptide(L)'
;MNDTIAAKLGIGNDTVYATVGAPADFAQWLGDAGDAIRQHHLMPPLDVVLVFLADPSRIAAGWAEWSDAADPAGAVWLVADKDSRDALLPAVRKASGGKWADDKFIATQGGQVAVRFVKQKDTRPPWKR
;
A
#
# COMPACT_ATOMS: atom_id res chain seq x y z
N MET A 1 14.60 -15.12 13.01
CA MET A 1 13.62 -14.86 11.94
C MET A 1 12.85 -13.61 12.23
N ASN A 2 12.86 -12.69 11.30
CA ASN A 2 12.19 -11.42 11.47
C ASN A 2 10.79 -11.48 10.91
N ASP A 3 9.82 -11.66 11.80
CA ASP A 3 8.41 -11.53 11.43
C ASP A 3 7.93 -10.11 11.72
N THR A 4 8.79 -9.13 11.43
CA THR A 4 8.41 -7.73 11.59
C THR A 4 7.35 -7.35 10.57
N ILE A 5 6.61 -6.29 10.88
CA ILE A 5 5.63 -5.76 9.93
C ILE A 5 6.34 -5.32 8.64
N ALA A 6 7.54 -4.73 8.77
CA ALA A 6 8.33 -4.36 7.60
C ALA A 6 8.55 -5.53 6.65
N ALA A 7 8.97 -6.69 7.17
CA ALA A 7 9.20 -7.87 6.35
C ALA A 7 7.91 -8.32 5.65
N LYS A 8 6.79 -8.28 6.36
CA LYS A 8 5.50 -8.67 5.80
C LYS A 8 5.01 -7.71 4.71
N LEU A 9 5.37 -6.43 4.82
CA LEU A 9 5.03 -5.42 3.83
C LEU A 9 5.96 -5.42 2.62
N GLY A 10 7.03 -6.20 2.67
CA GLY A 10 8.04 -6.19 1.62
C GLY A 10 8.99 -5.01 1.70
N ILE A 11 9.09 -4.38 2.86
CA ILE A 11 10.01 -3.26 3.08
C ILE A 11 11.28 -3.81 3.71
N GLY A 12 12.34 -3.81 2.94
CA GLY A 12 13.64 -4.31 3.36
C GLY A 12 14.76 -3.54 2.70
N ASN A 13 15.94 -4.15 2.62
CA ASN A 13 17.11 -3.49 2.05
C ASN A 13 16.81 -2.99 0.63
N ASP A 14 17.23 -1.76 0.37
CA ASP A 14 17.09 -1.09 -0.93
C ASP A 14 15.63 -0.77 -1.33
N THR A 15 14.66 -1.06 -0.47
CA THR A 15 13.27 -0.65 -0.73
C THR A 15 13.14 0.85 -0.52
N VAL A 16 12.58 1.54 -1.51
CA VAL A 16 12.25 2.96 -1.41
C VAL A 16 10.75 3.07 -1.17
N TYR A 17 10.36 3.68 -0.06
CA TYR A 17 8.96 3.77 0.31
C TYR A 17 8.61 5.14 0.88
N ALA A 18 7.33 5.45 0.88
CA ALA A 18 6.80 6.64 1.53
C ALA A 18 5.54 6.28 2.29
N THR A 19 5.18 7.11 3.27
CA THR A 19 4.00 6.91 4.09
C THR A 19 3.06 8.10 3.97
N VAL A 20 1.77 7.83 4.16
CA VAL A 20 0.73 8.85 4.26
C VAL A 20 -0.01 8.60 5.57
N GLY A 21 -0.05 9.62 6.43
CA GLY A 21 -0.78 9.52 7.69
C GLY A 21 -0.16 8.58 8.71
N ALA A 22 1.16 8.36 8.66
CA ALA A 22 1.83 7.44 9.57
C ALA A 22 1.65 7.89 11.03
N PRO A 23 1.48 6.93 11.96
CA PRO A 23 1.39 7.27 13.38
C PRO A 23 2.72 7.75 13.92
N ALA A 24 2.68 8.42 15.09
CA ALA A 24 3.89 8.94 15.73
C ALA A 24 4.87 7.83 16.09
N ASP A 25 4.38 6.62 16.39
CA ASP A 25 5.20 5.46 16.72
C ASP A 25 5.48 4.57 15.51
N PHE A 26 5.47 5.15 14.31
CA PHE A 26 5.62 4.39 13.06
C PHE A 26 6.86 3.49 13.06
N ALA A 27 7.98 4.00 13.54
CA ALA A 27 9.22 3.22 13.53
C ALA A 27 9.09 1.94 14.38
N GLN A 28 8.44 2.04 15.53
CA GLN A 28 8.16 0.88 16.36
C GLN A 28 7.16 -0.06 15.74
N TRP A 29 6.12 0.51 15.11
CA TRP A 29 5.10 -0.25 14.42
C TRP A 29 5.70 -1.07 13.28
N LEU A 30 6.58 -0.45 12.48
CA LEU A 30 7.20 -1.09 11.33
C LEU A 30 8.19 -2.17 11.72
N GLY A 31 8.99 -1.93 12.74
CA GLY A 31 10.07 -2.81 13.15
C GLY A 31 11.30 -2.64 12.26
N ASP A 32 12.17 -3.66 12.29
CA ASP A 32 13.42 -3.61 11.54
C ASP A 32 13.16 -3.70 10.04
N ALA A 33 13.50 -2.65 9.32
CA ALA A 33 13.35 -2.55 7.87
C ALA A 33 14.69 -2.62 7.14
N GLY A 34 15.78 -2.95 7.84
CA GLY A 34 17.12 -2.99 7.23
C GLY A 34 17.52 -1.62 6.69
N ASP A 35 18.08 -1.60 5.47
CA ASP A 35 18.54 -0.38 4.81
C ASP A 35 17.46 0.21 3.89
N ALA A 36 16.18 0.05 4.22
CA ALA A 36 15.10 0.66 3.46
C ALA A 36 15.20 2.19 3.52
N ILE A 37 14.83 2.84 2.43
CA ILE A 37 14.89 4.29 2.29
C ILE A 37 13.48 4.86 2.38
N ARG A 38 13.22 5.65 3.43
CA ARG A 38 11.95 6.33 3.58
C ARG A 38 12.02 7.71 2.94
N GLN A 39 11.15 7.94 1.97
CA GLN A 39 10.98 9.27 1.39
C GLN A 39 9.94 10.04 2.20
N HIS A 40 10.17 11.34 2.39
CA HIS A 40 9.24 12.19 3.14
C HIS A 40 8.15 12.77 2.25
N HIS A 41 8.23 12.55 0.95
CA HIS A 41 7.25 13.02 -0.03
C HIS A 41 6.93 11.89 -1.00
N LEU A 42 5.76 11.99 -1.62
CA LEU A 42 5.35 11.03 -2.64
C LEU A 42 6.04 11.37 -3.97
N MET A 43 7.31 11.03 -4.06
CA MET A 43 8.11 11.25 -5.27
C MET A 43 8.36 9.93 -5.97
N PRO A 44 7.77 9.72 -7.15
CA PRO A 44 7.99 8.49 -7.89
C PRO A 44 9.42 8.39 -8.41
N PRO A 45 9.93 7.16 -8.63
CA PRO A 45 9.22 5.91 -8.39
C PRO A 45 9.39 5.41 -6.96
N LEU A 46 8.32 4.88 -6.38
CA LEU A 46 8.37 4.29 -5.05
C LEU A 46 8.03 2.81 -5.15
N ASP A 47 8.80 1.98 -4.45
CA ASP A 47 8.52 0.54 -4.39
C ASP A 47 7.26 0.25 -3.58
N VAL A 48 7.05 1.04 -2.52
CA VAL A 48 5.90 0.87 -1.63
C VAL A 48 5.37 2.25 -1.24
N VAL A 49 4.06 2.41 -1.36
CA VAL A 49 3.35 3.55 -0.77
C VAL A 49 2.48 2.99 0.34
N LEU A 50 2.69 3.45 1.56
CA LEU A 50 2.02 2.93 2.75
C LEU A 50 1.08 4.01 3.28
N VAL A 51 -0.22 3.78 3.16
CA VAL A 51 -1.25 4.75 3.52
C VAL A 51 -2.01 4.28 4.75
N PHE A 52 -2.04 5.13 5.78
CA PHE A 52 -2.81 4.87 6.99
C PHE A 52 -4.14 5.60 6.88
N LEU A 53 -5.22 4.83 6.82
CA LEU A 53 -6.57 5.38 6.61
C LEU A 53 -7.34 5.40 7.92
N ALA A 54 -7.82 6.58 8.29
CA ALA A 54 -8.81 6.69 9.35
C ALA A 54 -10.20 6.30 8.85
N ASP A 55 -10.45 6.49 7.55
CA ASP A 55 -11.76 6.29 6.94
C ASP A 55 -11.58 5.87 5.48
N PRO A 56 -12.22 4.77 5.04
CA PRO A 56 -12.15 4.33 3.65
C PRO A 56 -12.63 5.37 2.63
N SER A 57 -13.45 6.32 3.04
CA SER A 57 -13.92 7.38 2.13
C SER A 57 -12.78 8.24 1.58
N ARG A 58 -11.62 8.25 2.24
CA ARG A 58 -10.47 9.01 1.78
C ARG A 58 -9.79 8.41 0.55
N ILE A 59 -10.09 7.18 0.22
CA ILE A 59 -9.51 6.50 -0.95
C ILE A 59 -9.85 7.25 -2.23
N ALA A 60 -11.09 7.67 -2.40
CA ALA A 60 -11.52 8.37 -3.61
C ALA A 60 -10.72 9.65 -3.85
N ALA A 61 -10.38 10.37 -2.79
CA ALA A 61 -9.67 11.65 -2.89
C ALA A 61 -8.16 11.47 -3.10
N GLY A 62 -7.57 10.40 -2.56
CA GLY A 62 -6.12 10.25 -2.53
C GLY A 62 -5.55 9.22 -3.50
N TRP A 63 -6.37 8.33 -4.02
CA TRP A 63 -5.88 7.18 -4.78
C TRP A 63 -4.97 7.57 -5.95
N ALA A 64 -5.36 8.57 -6.75
CA ALA A 64 -4.58 8.98 -7.91
C ALA A 64 -3.16 9.38 -7.50
N GLU A 65 -3.03 10.17 -6.45
CA GLU A 65 -1.73 10.60 -5.94
C GLU A 65 -0.90 9.42 -5.46
N TRP A 66 -1.50 8.52 -4.69
CA TRP A 66 -0.79 7.37 -4.13
C TRP A 66 -0.36 6.40 -5.23
N SER A 67 -1.25 6.09 -6.14
CA SER A 67 -0.95 5.13 -7.22
C SER A 67 0.03 5.68 -8.23
N ASP A 68 -0.02 6.99 -8.51
CA ASP A 68 0.92 7.61 -9.44
C ASP A 68 2.33 7.65 -8.86
N ALA A 69 2.47 7.72 -7.54
CA ALA A 69 3.77 7.72 -6.89
C ALA A 69 4.42 6.34 -6.87
N ALA A 70 3.62 5.28 -6.94
CA ALA A 70 4.13 3.91 -6.92
C ALA A 70 4.70 3.53 -8.29
N ASP A 71 5.86 2.84 -8.27
CA ASP A 71 6.38 2.23 -9.49
C ASP A 71 5.33 1.25 -10.04
N PRO A 72 5.19 1.10 -11.36
CA PRO A 72 4.24 0.12 -11.91
C PRO A 72 4.42 -1.30 -11.40
N ALA A 73 5.64 -1.66 -11.00
CA ALA A 73 5.92 -2.95 -10.37
C ALA A 73 5.84 -2.89 -8.84
N GLY A 74 5.53 -1.73 -8.27
CA GLY A 74 5.42 -1.53 -6.84
C GLY A 74 4.05 -1.82 -6.30
N ALA A 75 3.81 -1.40 -5.06
CA ALA A 75 2.55 -1.67 -4.37
C ALA A 75 2.10 -0.46 -3.56
N VAL A 76 0.78 -0.36 -3.40
CA VAL A 76 0.16 0.57 -2.45
C VAL A 76 -0.48 -0.29 -1.36
N TRP A 77 -0.04 -0.09 -0.11
CA TRP A 77 -0.61 -0.74 1.04
C TRP A 77 -1.56 0.23 1.74
N LEU A 78 -2.78 -0.24 2.01
CA LEU A 78 -3.75 0.53 2.79
C LEU A 78 -3.89 -0.11 4.16
N VAL A 79 -3.61 0.66 5.19
CA VAL A 79 -3.72 0.22 6.59
C VAL A 79 -4.97 0.82 7.19
N ALA A 80 -5.87 -0.01 7.69
CA ALA A 80 -7.15 0.43 8.25
C ALA A 80 -7.60 -0.56 9.31
N ASP A 81 -8.65 -0.21 10.05
CA ASP A 81 -9.28 -1.12 10.98
C ASP A 81 -9.78 -2.36 10.24
N LYS A 82 -9.70 -3.51 10.91
CA LYS A 82 -10.16 -4.77 10.32
C LYS A 82 -11.63 -4.71 9.89
N ASP A 83 -12.45 -3.93 10.57
CA ASP A 83 -13.86 -3.78 10.25
C ASP A 83 -14.07 -2.98 8.95
N SER A 84 -13.07 -2.23 8.51
CA SER A 84 -13.14 -1.46 7.27
C SER A 84 -12.59 -2.22 6.06
N ARG A 85 -12.04 -3.42 6.26
CA ARG A 85 -11.37 -4.17 5.19
C ARG A 85 -12.27 -4.37 3.97
N ASP A 86 -13.51 -4.77 4.20
CA ASP A 86 -14.43 -5.07 3.10
C ASP A 86 -14.79 -3.82 2.30
N ALA A 87 -14.67 -2.64 2.89
CA ALA A 87 -14.93 -1.38 2.20
C ALA A 87 -13.74 -0.93 1.35
N LEU A 88 -12.52 -1.42 1.63
CA LEU A 88 -11.32 -1.01 0.90
C LEU A 88 -11.35 -1.49 -0.55
N LEU A 89 -11.75 -2.74 -0.78
CA LEU A 89 -11.68 -3.36 -2.10
C LEU A 89 -12.56 -2.66 -3.13
N PRO A 90 -13.87 -2.44 -2.88
CA PRO A 90 -14.68 -1.74 -3.85
C PRO A 90 -14.27 -0.28 -4.04
N ALA A 91 -13.76 0.37 -2.99
CA ALA A 91 -13.31 1.76 -3.08
C ALA A 91 -12.10 1.88 -4.01
N VAL A 92 -11.14 0.97 -3.90
CA VAL A 92 -9.97 0.97 -4.78
C VAL A 92 -10.36 0.60 -6.21
N ARG A 93 -11.25 -0.38 -6.37
CA ARG A 93 -11.74 -0.76 -7.70
C ARG A 93 -12.35 0.44 -8.40
N LYS A 94 -13.19 1.19 -7.71
CA LYS A 94 -13.84 2.37 -8.26
C LYS A 94 -12.81 3.47 -8.56
N ALA A 95 -11.91 3.76 -7.60
CA ALA A 95 -10.95 4.84 -7.76
C ALA A 95 -9.92 4.56 -8.85
N SER A 96 -9.57 3.30 -9.05
CA SER A 96 -8.55 2.88 -10.03
C SER A 96 -9.13 2.51 -11.39
N GLY A 97 -10.45 2.50 -11.53
CA GLY A 97 -11.09 2.02 -12.74
C GLY A 97 -10.86 0.54 -12.99
N GLY A 98 -10.67 -0.24 -11.95
CA GLY A 98 -10.41 -1.67 -12.04
C GLY A 98 -8.96 -2.02 -12.40
N LYS A 99 -8.06 -1.03 -12.44
CA LYS A 99 -6.68 -1.25 -12.85
C LYS A 99 -5.78 -1.76 -11.74
N TRP A 100 -6.22 -1.64 -10.50
CA TRP A 100 -5.48 -2.10 -9.33
C TRP A 100 -6.35 -3.10 -8.57
N ALA A 101 -5.73 -4.15 -8.07
CA ALA A 101 -6.42 -5.18 -7.29
C ALA A 101 -5.58 -5.60 -6.10
N ASP A 102 -6.27 -6.07 -5.06
CA ASP A 102 -5.62 -6.62 -3.89
C ASP A 102 -5.03 -7.99 -4.22
N ASP A 103 -3.84 -8.26 -3.65
CA ASP A 103 -3.21 -9.58 -3.82
C ASP A 103 -2.72 -10.17 -2.50
N LYS A 104 -2.76 -9.40 -1.41
CA LYS A 104 -2.28 -9.87 -0.12
C LYS A 104 -2.85 -8.99 0.99
N PHE A 105 -3.09 -9.60 2.15
CA PHE A 105 -3.36 -8.80 3.34
C PHE A 105 -2.66 -9.41 4.54
N ILE A 106 -2.38 -8.58 5.52
CA ILE A 106 -1.78 -9.02 6.77
C ILE A 106 -2.50 -8.35 7.94
N ALA A 107 -2.55 -9.06 9.05
CA ALA A 107 -2.98 -8.45 10.30
C ALA A 107 -1.80 -7.67 10.90
N THR A 108 -2.07 -6.46 11.35
CA THR A 108 -1.09 -5.64 12.02
C THR A 108 -1.47 -5.49 13.49
N GLN A 109 -0.91 -4.50 14.16
CA GLN A 109 -1.18 -4.31 15.59
C GLN A 109 -2.49 -3.57 15.80
N GLY A 110 -3.09 -3.78 16.97
CA GLY A 110 -4.22 -2.97 17.40
C GLY A 110 -5.51 -3.17 16.62
N GLY A 111 -5.74 -4.37 16.09
CA GLY A 111 -6.97 -4.65 15.35
C GLY A 111 -6.99 -4.04 13.95
N GLN A 112 -5.83 -3.72 13.41
CA GLN A 112 -5.72 -3.18 12.07
C GLN A 112 -5.30 -4.26 11.07
N VAL A 113 -5.60 -4.01 9.80
CA VAL A 113 -5.13 -4.83 8.69
C VAL A 113 -4.44 -3.94 7.66
N ALA A 114 -3.48 -4.51 6.95
CA ALA A 114 -2.87 -3.87 5.80
C ALA A 114 -3.18 -4.71 4.56
N VAL A 115 -3.68 -4.06 3.53
CA VAL A 115 -4.05 -4.73 2.27
C VAL A 115 -3.17 -4.17 1.16
N ARG A 116 -2.52 -5.08 0.43
CA ARG A 116 -1.64 -4.70 -0.67
C ARG A 116 -2.43 -4.66 -1.96
N PHE A 117 -2.29 -3.55 -2.67
CA PHE A 117 -2.85 -3.37 -4.01
C PHE A 117 -1.72 -3.25 -5.01
N VAL A 118 -1.83 -3.97 -6.10
CA VAL A 118 -0.86 -3.95 -7.19
C VAL A 118 -1.56 -3.64 -8.50
N LYS A 119 -0.81 -3.03 -9.42
CA LYS A 119 -1.35 -2.70 -10.72
C LYS A 119 -1.48 -3.96 -11.55
N GLN A 120 -2.68 -4.16 -12.09
CA GLN A 120 -2.94 -5.31 -12.95
C GLN A 120 -2.26 -5.15 -14.29
N LYS A 121 -1.59 -6.20 -14.73
CA LYS A 121 -1.02 -6.24 -16.06
C LYS A 121 -2.13 -6.54 -17.06
N ASP A 122 -2.08 -5.87 -18.19
CA ASP A 122 -2.99 -6.18 -19.28
C ASP A 122 -2.52 -7.50 -19.92
N THR A 123 -3.24 -8.58 -19.60
CA THR A 123 -2.91 -9.92 -20.10
C THR A 123 -3.70 -10.28 -21.35
N ARG A 124 -4.56 -9.38 -21.82
CA ARG A 124 -5.34 -9.65 -23.03
C ARG A 124 -4.42 -9.65 -24.24
N PRO A 125 -4.64 -10.59 -25.21
CA PRO A 125 -3.91 -10.54 -26.46
C PRO A 125 -4.12 -9.21 -27.18
N PRO A 126 -3.13 -8.70 -27.94
CA PRO A 126 -3.24 -7.40 -28.59
C PRO A 126 -4.48 -7.26 -29.49
N TRP A 127 -4.92 -8.34 -30.11
CA TRP A 127 -6.08 -8.30 -31.00
C TRP A 127 -7.42 -8.23 -30.29
N LYS A 128 -7.44 -8.34 -28.96
CA LYS A 128 -8.68 -8.27 -28.17
C LYS A 128 -8.84 -6.92 -27.44
N ARG A 129 -7.94 -6.01 -27.68
CA ARG A 129 -8.02 -4.70 -27.05
C ARG A 129 -8.97 -3.77 -27.78
#